data_48e0d98ea63eda23916e87dd75183884
#
_entry.id   48e0d98ea63eda23916e87dd75183884
#
_cell.length_a   1.000
_cell.length_b   1.000
_cell.length_c   1.000
_cell.angle_alpha   90.00
_cell.angle_beta   90.00
_cell.angle_gamma   90.00
#
_symmetry.space_group_name_H-M   'P 1'
#
loop_
_entity.id
_entity.type
_entity.pdbx_description
1 polymer ?
#
loop_
_entity_poly.entity_id
_entity_poly.type
_entity_poly.pdbx_seq_one_letter_code
_entity_poly.pdbx_strand_id
1 'polypeptide(L)'
;MKLISFGIHLPMMGFVRGEATSREQIISFAQKAEELGYDSLSVNDHIVFRTGWLDAISSLSAIAAVTNRIKIGTSILNIVIRNPVICAKALSTIDILSAGRLFVGLGPGSSKGDYDACGVPFEDRWKRFSEALEVIHALWNERGEPDSQLLDYDGKYYRLKGARNDPKPYQKPRPPIMIASWGSEQGLRRVAKYGDGWMASAYNITPVKFREKWMLLLNYRREMNKNVESFENSLMTMFGYIDNDKEKVQ
;
A
#
# COMPACT_ATOMS: atom_id res chain seq x y z
N MET A 1 21.36 -12.27 7.38
CA MET A 1 19.93 -11.95 7.19
C MET A 1 19.59 -10.68 7.97
N LYS A 2 19.11 -9.63 7.34
CA LYS A 2 18.74 -8.39 8.02
C LYS A 2 17.48 -8.66 8.85
N LEU A 3 17.54 -8.46 10.16
CA LEU A 3 16.42 -8.74 11.07
C LEU A 3 15.29 -7.72 10.97
N ILE A 4 15.60 -6.47 10.64
CA ILE A 4 14.65 -5.36 10.53
C ILE A 4 14.98 -4.57 9.27
N SER A 5 13.95 -4.20 8.53
CA SER A 5 14.02 -3.29 7.38
C SER A 5 13.46 -1.93 7.75
N PHE A 6 14.12 -0.87 7.32
CA PHE A 6 13.71 0.51 7.58
C PHE A 6 13.21 1.17 6.30
N GLY A 7 11.94 1.57 6.33
CA GLY A 7 11.33 2.39 5.28
C GLY A 7 11.24 3.86 5.68
N ILE A 8 11.24 4.73 4.69
CA ILE A 8 10.99 6.16 4.87
C ILE A 8 9.77 6.58 4.03
N HIS A 9 9.09 7.61 4.49
CA HIS A 9 7.90 8.12 3.81
C HIS A 9 8.22 9.42 3.08
N LEU A 10 7.75 9.55 1.84
CA LEU A 10 7.87 10.80 1.09
C LEU A 10 7.03 11.87 1.80
N PRO A 11 7.56 13.08 2.01
CA PRO A 11 6.79 14.18 2.62
C PRO A 11 5.72 14.71 1.65
N MET A 12 4.57 14.06 1.59
CA MET A 12 3.47 14.34 0.64
C MET A 12 2.83 15.71 0.82
N MET A 13 2.96 16.31 2.00
CA MET A 13 2.43 17.65 2.33
C MET A 13 3.43 18.78 2.07
N GLY A 14 4.62 18.47 1.55
CA GLY A 14 5.73 19.39 1.43
C GLY A 14 6.75 19.28 2.56
N PHE A 15 7.92 19.84 2.35
CA PHE A 15 9.07 19.78 3.25
C PHE A 15 9.09 20.91 4.27
N VAL A 16 8.47 22.04 3.93
CA VAL A 16 8.34 23.21 4.79
C VAL A 16 6.87 23.61 4.86
N ARG A 17 6.38 23.86 6.06
CA ARG A 17 4.97 24.24 6.27
C ARG A 17 4.66 25.53 5.53
N GLY A 18 3.67 25.49 4.64
CA GLY A 18 3.20 26.64 3.87
C GLY A 18 3.92 26.87 2.54
N GLU A 19 4.95 26.09 2.22
CA GLU A 19 5.61 26.13 0.91
C GLU A 19 5.06 25.06 -0.02
N ALA A 20 5.05 25.36 -1.31
CA ALA A 20 4.74 24.36 -2.33
C ALA A 20 5.89 23.35 -2.45
N THR A 21 5.57 22.07 -2.51
CA THR A 21 6.56 21.02 -2.77
C THR A 21 7.10 21.15 -4.19
N SER A 22 8.42 21.23 -4.36
CA SER A 22 9.03 21.29 -5.67
C SER A 22 9.40 19.90 -6.22
N ARG A 23 9.53 19.82 -7.54
CA ARG A 23 10.06 18.63 -8.22
C ARG A 23 11.44 18.21 -7.70
N GLU A 24 12.32 19.20 -7.51
CA GLU A 24 13.71 19.00 -7.05
C GLU A 24 13.73 18.40 -5.64
N GLN A 25 12.88 18.87 -4.75
CA GLN A 25 12.77 18.36 -3.39
C GLN A 25 12.34 16.89 -3.37
N ILE A 26 11.36 16.50 -4.19
CA ILE A 26 10.86 15.12 -4.29
C ILE A 26 11.95 14.18 -4.82
N ILE A 27 12.59 14.58 -5.90
CA ILE A 27 13.64 13.77 -6.54
C ILE A 27 14.85 13.63 -5.63
N SER A 28 15.36 14.73 -5.09
CA SER A 28 16.52 14.69 -4.20
C SER A 28 16.27 13.90 -2.92
N PHE A 29 15.04 13.99 -2.35
CA PHE A 29 14.67 13.18 -1.19
C PHE A 29 14.70 11.68 -1.52
N ALA A 30 14.10 11.27 -2.64
CA ALA A 30 14.05 9.88 -3.05
C ALA A 30 15.45 9.30 -3.31
N GLN A 31 16.29 10.05 -4.03
CA GLN A 31 17.67 9.66 -4.29
C GLN A 31 18.52 9.62 -3.00
N LYS A 32 18.33 10.59 -2.10
CA LYS A 32 19.02 10.61 -0.80
C LYS A 32 18.61 9.46 0.09
N ALA A 33 17.32 9.09 0.11
CA ALA A 33 16.85 7.91 0.84
C ALA A 33 17.52 6.62 0.32
N GLU A 34 17.65 6.48 -0.99
CA GLU A 34 18.35 5.35 -1.61
C GLU A 34 19.86 5.35 -1.29
N GLU A 35 20.51 6.52 -1.36
CA GLU A 35 21.94 6.70 -1.03
C GLU A 35 22.23 6.31 0.43
N LEU A 36 21.38 6.74 1.36
CA LEU A 36 21.48 6.45 2.79
C LEU A 36 21.18 4.98 3.15
N GLY A 37 20.71 4.18 2.18
CA GLY A 37 20.49 2.75 2.35
C GLY A 37 19.19 2.40 3.04
N TYR A 38 18.16 3.24 2.97
CA TYR A 38 16.81 2.83 3.35
C TYR A 38 16.34 1.67 2.48
N ASP A 39 15.62 0.72 3.08
CA ASP A 39 15.12 -0.47 2.37
C ASP A 39 13.93 -0.16 1.49
N SER A 40 13.11 0.82 1.89
CA SER A 40 11.93 1.22 1.14
C SER A 40 11.57 2.69 1.29
N LEU A 41 10.91 3.23 0.26
CA LEU A 41 10.32 4.55 0.25
C LEU A 41 8.84 4.41 -0.12
N SER A 42 7.97 5.02 0.66
CA SER A 42 6.52 4.90 0.47
C SER A 42 5.83 6.25 0.35
N VAL A 43 4.64 6.22 -0.24
CA VAL A 43 3.72 7.35 -0.34
C VAL A 43 2.36 6.97 0.24
N ASN A 44 1.63 7.93 0.81
CA ASN A 44 0.24 7.73 1.21
C ASN A 44 -0.71 8.55 0.33
N ASP A 45 -2.00 8.33 0.48
CA ASP A 45 -3.01 8.77 -0.46
C ASP A 45 -4.11 9.59 0.20
N HIS A 46 -4.26 10.83 -0.27
CA HIS A 46 -5.41 11.69 -0.04
C HIS A 46 -5.82 12.39 -1.33
N ILE A 47 -7.12 12.51 -1.58
CA ILE A 47 -7.64 13.23 -2.74
C ILE A 47 -7.90 14.70 -2.40
N VAL A 48 -8.56 14.92 -1.28
CA VAL A 48 -8.80 16.25 -0.72
C VAL A 48 -8.37 16.27 0.74
N PHE A 49 -7.44 17.13 1.10
CA PHE A 49 -6.94 17.25 2.46
C PHE A 49 -6.80 18.72 2.83
N ARG A 50 -6.75 19.02 4.14
CA ARG A 50 -6.69 20.40 4.64
C ARG A 50 -5.45 21.17 4.19
N THR A 51 -4.39 20.45 3.87
CA THR A 51 -3.14 21.00 3.31
C THR A 51 -2.91 20.40 1.94
N GLY A 52 -2.10 21.05 1.10
CA GLY A 52 -1.69 20.46 -0.18
C GLY A 52 -1.13 19.06 0.01
N TRP A 53 -1.60 18.13 -0.80
CA TRP A 53 -1.17 16.73 -0.79
C TRP A 53 -0.88 16.28 -2.20
N LEU A 54 0.28 15.67 -2.43
CA LEU A 54 0.62 15.16 -3.74
C LEU A 54 -0.18 13.91 -4.06
N ASP A 55 -0.50 13.71 -5.34
CA ASP A 55 -1.10 12.46 -5.81
C ASP A 55 -0.15 11.27 -5.64
N ALA A 56 -0.63 10.21 -4.99
CA ALA A 56 0.20 9.06 -4.64
C ALA A 56 0.75 8.32 -5.86
N ILE A 57 -0.07 8.07 -6.86
CA ILE A 57 0.32 7.31 -8.07
C ILE A 57 1.31 8.11 -8.91
N SER A 58 1.06 9.39 -9.11
CA SER A 58 1.94 10.30 -9.86
C SER A 58 3.30 10.45 -9.17
N SER A 59 3.30 10.63 -7.85
CA SER A 59 4.54 10.73 -7.07
C SER A 59 5.35 9.44 -7.12
N LEU A 60 4.69 8.29 -6.99
CA LEU A 60 5.35 7.00 -7.02
C LEU A 60 5.95 6.69 -8.41
N SER A 61 5.28 7.11 -9.48
CA SER A 61 5.79 7.01 -10.85
C SER A 61 7.07 7.84 -11.05
N ALA A 62 7.09 9.08 -10.51
CA ALA A 62 8.28 9.93 -10.56
C ALA A 62 9.45 9.32 -9.79
N ILE A 63 9.20 8.78 -8.60
CA ILE A 63 10.20 8.10 -7.76
C ILE A 63 10.75 6.84 -8.47
N ALA A 64 9.90 6.07 -9.13
CA ALA A 64 10.31 4.88 -9.88
C ALA A 64 11.35 5.19 -10.95
N ALA A 65 11.21 6.35 -11.61
CA ALA A 65 12.11 6.78 -12.70
C ALA A 65 13.46 7.32 -12.23
N VAL A 66 13.59 7.73 -10.96
CA VAL A 66 14.81 8.41 -10.45
C VAL A 66 15.57 7.59 -9.40
N THR A 67 15.11 6.39 -9.08
CA THR A 67 15.73 5.44 -8.15
C THR A 67 15.98 4.10 -8.83
N ASN A 68 16.94 3.30 -8.33
CA ASN A 68 17.36 2.05 -8.98
C ASN A 68 17.33 0.81 -8.07
N ARG A 69 17.40 0.95 -6.76
CA ARG A 69 17.55 -0.16 -5.80
C ARG A 69 16.49 -0.18 -4.71
N ILE A 70 16.13 1.00 -4.18
CA ILE A 70 15.19 1.12 -3.08
C ILE A 70 13.83 0.55 -3.48
N LYS A 71 13.21 -0.26 -2.62
CA LYS A 71 11.81 -0.66 -2.81
C LYS A 71 10.91 0.56 -2.71
N ILE A 72 9.92 0.63 -3.57
CA ILE A 72 8.96 1.74 -3.59
C ILE A 72 7.54 1.22 -3.39
N GLY A 73 6.68 1.99 -2.75
CA GLY A 73 5.33 1.50 -2.54
C GLY A 73 4.36 2.51 -1.94
N THR A 74 3.17 2.03 -1.65
CA THR A 74 2.10 2.82 -1.04
C THR A 74 1.89 2.43 0.43
N SER A 75 1.53 3.41 1.29
CA SER A 75 1.25 3.18 2.71
C SER A 75 0.21 4.17 3.26
N ILE A 76 -0.99 4.11 2.78
CA ILE A 76 -1.69 3.18 1.89
C ILE A 76 -2.26 3.88 0.66
N LEU A 77 -2.60 3.13 -0.37
CA LEU A 77 -3.43 3.60 -1.48
C LEU A 77 -4.89 3.22 -1.23
N ASN A 78 -5.81 4.17 -1.45
CA ASN A 78 -7.25 3.93 -1.32
C ASN A 78 -7.86 3.48 -2.66
N ILE A 79 -7.87 2.17 -2.90
CA ILE A 79 -8.39 1.58 -4.14
C ILE A 79 -9.92 1.65 -4.27
N VAL A 80 -10.63 2.02 -3.20
CA VAL A 80 -12.09 2.14 -3.24
C VAL A 80 -12.51 3.41 -3.98
N ILE A 81 -11.93 4.55 -3.62
CA ILE A 81 -12.25 5.84 -4.25
C ILE A 81 -11.60 6.02 -5.62
N ARG A 82 -10.47 5.33 -5.89
CA ARG A 82 -9.73 5.40 -7.15
C ARG A 82 -10.17 4.40 -8.22
N ASN A 83 -11.06 3.49 -7.90
CA ASN A 83 -11.46 2.34 -8.71
C ASN A 83 -10.34 1.27 -8.87
N PRO A 84 -10.58 0.01 -8.49
CA PRO A 84 -9.57 -1.05 -8.48
C PRO A 84 -9.01 -1.38 -9.88
N VAL A 85 -9.78 -1.21 -10.95
CA VAL A 85 -9.32 -1.46 -12.33
C VAL A 85 -8.25 -0.45 -12.73
N ILE A 86 -8.52 0.83 -12.47
CA ILE A 86 -7.58 1.92 -12.76
C ILE A 86 -6.30 1.74 -11.91
N CYS A 87 -6.46 1.39 -10.64
CA CYS A 87 -5.33 1.12 -9.74
C CYS A 87 -4.50 -0.08 -10.21
N ALA A 88 -5.14 -1.19 -10.59
CA ALA A 88 -4.43 -2.36 -11.09
C ALA A 88 -3.55 -2.02 -12.31
N LYS A 89 -4.09 -1.23 -13.25
CA LYS A 89 -3.38 -0.77 -14.44
C LYS A 89 -2.19 0.13 -14.09
N ALA A 90 -2.42 1.14 -13.27
CA ALA A 90 -1.40 2.11 -12.87
C ALA A 90 -0.25 1.43 -12.10
N LEU A 91 -0.59 0.57 -11.13
CA LEU A 91 0.37 -0.16 -10.33
C LEU A 91 1.19 -1.17 -11.16
N SER A 92 0.57 -1.84 -12.14
CA SER A 92 1.32 -2.68 -13.10
C SER A 92 2.35 -1.88 -13.88
N THR A 93 1.97 -0.66 -14.30
CA THR A 93 2.89 0.25 -15.00
C THR A 93 4.06 0.68 -14.10
N ILE A 94 3.78 1.05 -12.86
CA ILE A 94 4.82 1.43 -11.88
C ILE A 94 5.74 0.25 -11.58
N ASP A 95 5.22 -0.96 -11.48
CA ASP A 95 6.02 -2.15 -11.25
C ASP A 95 6.99 -2.41 -12.42
N ILE A 96 6.55 -2.22 -13.65
CA ILE A 96 7.40 -2.29 -14.85
C ILE A 96 8.46 -1.17 -14.83
N LEU A 97 8.06 0.08 -14.61
CA LEU A 97 8.97 1.23 -14.58
C LEU A 97 10.03 1.12 -13.47
N SER A 98 9.69 0.49 -12.37
CA SER A 98 10.60 0.25 -11.25
C SER A 98 11.40 -1.06 -11.39
N ALA A 99 11.23 -1.83 -12.46
CA ALA A 99 11.85 -3.14 -12.63
C ALA A 99 11.59 -4.09 -11.45
N GLY A 100 10.35 -4.16 -10.96
CA GLY A 100 9.92 -5.08 -9.92
C GLY A 100 10.25 -4.67 -8.48
N ARG A 101 10.45 -3.37 -8.22
CA ARG A 101 10.70 -2.85 -6.87
C ARG A 101 9.43 -2.42 -6.12
N LEU A 102 8.26 -2.54 -6.75
CA LEU A 102 6.98 -2.12 -6.18
C LEU A 102 6.50 -3.08 -5.08
N PHE A 103 6.04 -2.53 -3.97
CA PHE A 103 5.10 -3.17 -3.04
C PHE A 103 3.84 -2.31 -2.91
N VAL A 104 2.70 -2.94 -2.63
CA VAL A 104 1.42 -2.24 -2.66
C VAL A 104 0.73 -2.31 -1.31
N GLY A 105 0.81 -1.23 -0.54
CA GLY A 105 0.05 -1.08 0.70
C GLY A 105 -1.36 -0.55 0.38
N LEU A 106 -2.38 -1.34 0.72
CA LEU A 106 -3.77 -1.06 0.40
C LEU A 106 -4.64 -0.90 1.65
N GLY A 107 -5.57 0.02 1.60
CA GLY A 107 -6.58 0.22 2.64
C GLY A 107 -7.78 1.01 2.11
N PRO A 108 -8.89 1.01 2.87
CA PRO A 108 -10.07 1.80 2.47
C PRO A 108 -9.96 3.27 2.85
N GLY A 109 -8.88 3.67 3.54
CA GLY A 109 -8.78 5.03 4.08
C GLY A 109 -9.75 5.34 5.22
N SER A 110 -9.57 6.48 5.86
CA SER A 110 -10.38 6.95 7.00
C SER A 110 -10.94 8.36 6.81
N SER A 111 -10.58 9.05 5.75
CA SER A 111 -11.05 10.41 5.44
C SER A 111 -12.40 10.36 4.74
N LYS A 112 -13.46 10.78 5.44
CA LYS A 112 -14.79 10.92 4.82
C LYS A 112 -14.78 11.95 3.70
N GLY A 113 -14.01 13.02 3.83
CA GLY A 113 -13.89 14.06 2.81
C GLY A 113 -13.39 13.52 1.47
N ASP A 114 -12.43 12.60 1.45
CA ASP A 114 -11.95 11.95 0.22
C ASP A 114 -13.07 11.15 -0.47
N TYR A 115 -13.92 10.48 0.31
CA TYR A 115 -15.05 9.71 -0.20
C TYR A 115 -16.15 10.62 -0.77
N ASP A 116 -16.50 11.69 -0.03
CA ASP A 116 -17.51 12.64 -0.46
C ASP A 116 -17.10 13.33 -1.77
N ALA A 117 -15.83 13.74 -1.86
CA ALA A 117 -15.29 14.37 -3.08
C ALA A 117 -15.28 13.42 -4.29
N CYS A 118 -15.13 12.12 -4.07
CA CYS A 118 -15.14 11.10 -5.13
C CYS A 118 -16.54 10.50 -5.40
N GLY A 119 -17.59 10.95 -4.70
CA GLY A 119 -18.95 10.44 -4.88
C GLY A 119 -19.13 8.98 -4.44
N VAL A 120 -18.30 8.48 -3.53
CA VAL A 120 -18.35 7.08 -3.06
C VAL A 120 -18.89 7.05 -1.62
N PRO A 121 -19.91 6.22 -1.31
CA PRO A 121 -20.43 6.09 0.05
C PRO A 121 -19.36 5.59 1.03
N PHE A 122 -19.10 6.39 2.08
CA PHE A 122 -18.08 6.09 3.08
C PHE A 122 -18.43 4.88 3.95
N GLU A 123 -19.70 4.68 4.25
CA GLU A 123 -20.23 3.62 5.12
C GLU A 123 -19.95 2.24 4.55
N ASP A 124 -19.97 2.10 3.23
CA ASP A 124 -19.72 0.84 2.52
C ASP A 124 -18.24 0.54 2.26
N ARG A 125 -17.31 1.43 2.69
CA ARG A 125 -15.88 1.35 2.34
C ARG A 125 -15.24 -0.01 2.62
N TRP A 126 -15.58 -0.65 3.71
CA TRP A 126 -15.00 -1.95 4.08
C TRP A 126 -15.46 -3.10 3.19
N LYS A 127 -16.73 -3.08 2.79
CA LYS A 127 -17.31 -4.07 1.86
C LYS A 127 -16.76 -3.85 0.46
N ARG A 128 -16.75 -2.58 0.00
CA ARG A 128 -16.15 -2.19 -1.27
C ARG A 128 -14.66 -2.54 -1.33
N PHE A 129 -13.93 -2.34 -0.24
CA PHE A 129 -12.52 -2.67 -0.17
C PHE A 129 -12.26 -4.17 -0.32
N SER A 130 -13.06 -5.03 0.32
CA SER A 130 -12.92 -6.48 0.16
C SER A 130 -13.15 -6.91 -1.29
N GLU A 131 -14.17 -6.36 -1.94
CA GLU A 131 -14.48 -6.66 -3.33
C GLU A 131 -13.43 -6.05 -4.29
N ALA A 132 -12.92 -4.85 -3.99
CA ALA A 132 -11.83 -4.23 -4.76
C ALA A 132 -10.54 -5.08 -4.72
N LEU A 133 -10.22 -5.71 -3.59
CA LEU A 133 -9.11 -6.65 -3.49
C LEU A 133 -9.32 -7.87 -4.40
N GLU A 134 -10.53 -8.44 -4.43
CA GLU A 134 -10.85 -9.55 -5.34
C GLU A 134 -10.66 -9.14 -6.81
N VAL A 135 -11.11 -7.95 -7.18
CA VAL A 135 -10.94 -7.41 -8.54
C VAL A 135 -9.45 -7.24 -8.91
N ILE A 136 -8.64 -6.66 -8.03
CA ILE A 136 -7.20 -6.49 -8.29
C ILE A 136 -6.50 -7.85 -8.46
N HIS A 137 -6.76 -8.80 -7.56
CA HIS A 137 -6.20 -10.15 -7.65
C HIS A 137 -6.59 -10.83 -8.97
N ALA A 138 -7.86 -10.73 -9.37
CA ALA A 138 -8.33 -11.30 -10.61
C ALA A 138 -7.69 -10.65 -11.85
N LEU A 139 -7.56 -9.32 -11.87
CA LEU A 139 -6.92 -8.57 -12.96
C LEU A 139 -5.43 -8.87 -13.10
N TRP A 140 -4.75 -9.16 -12.00
CA TRP A 140 -3.33 -9.56 -12.02
C TRP A 140 -3.13 -11.05 -12.33
N ASN A 141 -4.22 -11.79 -12.50
CA ASN A 141 -4.21 -13.20 -12.90
C ASN A 141 -3.47 -14.13 -11.93
N GLU A 142 -3.71 -13.97 -10.62
CA GLU A 142 -3.12 -14.85 -9.61
C GLU A 142 -3.51 -16.34 -9.74
N ARG A 143 -4.59 -16.61 -10.49
CA ARG A 143 -5.10 -17.98 -10.63
C ARG A 143 -4.40 -18.79 -11.73
N GLY A 144 -3.37 -18.24 -12.36
CA GLY A 144 -2.64 -18.93 -13.42
C GLY A 144 -3.43 -19.11 -14.72
N GLU A 145 -4.49 -18.31 -14.92
CA GLU A 145 -5.25 -18.29 -16.15
C GLU A 145 -4.39 -17.84 -17.34
N PRO A 146 -4.66 -18.27 -18.56
CA PRO A 146 -3.93 -17.81 -19.71
C PRO A 146 -3.95 -16.29 -19.83
N ASP A 147 -2.85 -15.66 -20.18
CA ASP A 147 -2.73 -14.20 -20.32
C ASP A 147 -3.72 -13.57 -21.30
N SER A 148 -4.24 -14.38 -22.22
CA SER A 148 -5.26 -13.98 -23.20
C SER A 148 -6.68 -14.02 -22.67
N GLN A 149 -6.93 -14.59 -21.50
CA GLN A 149 -8.29 -14.72 -20.97
C GLN A 149 -8.82 -13.38 -20.48
N LEU A 150 -10.01 -13.02 -20.98
CA LEU A 150 -10.75 -11.86 -20.53
C LEU A 150 -11.45 -12.17 -19.19
N LEU A 151 -11.47 -11.19 -18.30
CA LEU A 151 -12.11 -11.29 -16.99
C LEU A 151 -13.53 -10.76 -17.04
N ASP A 152 -14.48 -11.61 -16.69
CA ASP A 152 -15.80 -11.22 -16.28
C ASP A 152 -15.89 -11.31 -14.75
N TYR A 153 -16.37 -10.23 -14.14
CA TYR A 153 -16.58 -10.16 -12.67
C TYR A 153 -17.93 -9.50 -12.40
N ASP A 154 -18.80 -10.17 -11.68
CA ASP A 154 -20.15 -9.68 -11.31
C ASP A 154 -20.27 -9.60 -9.80
N GLY A 155 -19.74 -8.52 -9.22
CA GLY A 155 -19.85 -8.21 -7.81
C GLY A 155 -20.98 -7.25 -7.49
N LYS A 156 -21.14 -6.97 -6.20
CA LYS A 156 -22.14 -6.00 -5.74
C LYS A 156 -21.75 -4.55 -6.08
N TYR A 157 -20.45 -4.23 -5.96
CA TYR A 157 -19.91 -2.87 -6.12
C TYR A 157 -19.12 -2.68 -7.40
N TYR A 158 -18.54 -3.75 -7.93
CA TYR A 158 -17.77 -3.71 -9.16
C TYR A 158 -18.25 -4.76 -10.13
N ARG A 159 -18.44 -4.34 -11.40
CA ARG A 159 -18.82 -5.23 -12.49
C ARG A 159 -17.89 -5.01 -13.67
N LEU A 160 -17.30 -6.08 -14.15
CA LEU A 160 -16.39 -6.06 -15.28
C LEU A 160 -16.90 -7.06 -16.31
N LYS A 161 -16.82 -6.69 -17.58
CA LYS A 161 -17.13 -7.59 -18.69
C LYS A 161 -16.01 -7.49 -19.71
N GLY A 162 -15.40 -8.63 -20.03
CA GLY A 162 -14.29 -8.69 -20.96
C GLY A 162 -13.09 -7.82 -20.56
N ALA A 163 -12.85 -7.66 -19.25
CA ALA A 163 -11.77 -6.82 -18.76
C ALA A 163 -10.41 -7.50 -18.90
N ARG A 164 -9.38 -6.70 -19.12
CA ARG A 164 -8.01 -7.16 -19.26
C ARG A 164 -7.04 -6.14 -18.64
N ASN A 165 -6.06 -6.63 -17.90
CA ASN A 165 -4.97 -5.79 -17.42
C ASN A 165 -3.68 -6.17 -18.15
N ASP A 166 -3.37 -5.47 -19.24
CA ASP A 166 -2.12 -5.57 -19.98
C ASP A 166 -1.44 -4.20 -20.09
N PRO A 167 -0.11 -4.14 -19.96
CA PRO A 167 0.75 -5.27 -19.62
C PRO A 167 0.53 -5.76 -18.18
N LYS A 168 0.84 -7.02 -17.93
CA LYS A 168 0.88 -7.59 -16.57
C LYS A 168 2.02 -6.96 -15.77
N PRO A 169 1.97 -7.00 -14.42
CA PRO A 169 3.09 -6.57 -13.59
C PRO A 169 4.40 -7.27 -13.97
N TYR A 170 5.51 -6.59 -13.71
CA TYR A 170 6.86 -7.14 -13.89
C TYR A 170 7.10 -8.32 -12.94
N GLN A 171 6.74 -8.17 -11.67
CA GLN A 171 6.84 -9.22 -10.65
C GLN A 171 5.85 -10.35 -10.92
N LYS A 172 6.27 -11.58 -10.62
CA LYS A 172 5.43 -12.78 -10.77
C LYS A 172 5.22 -13.44 -9.40
N PRO A 173 3.99 -13.78 -9.08
CA PRO A 173 2.75 -13.59 -9.86
C PRO A 173 2.32 -12.12 -9.97
N ARG A 174 2.72 -11.26 -9.04
CA ARG A 174 2.37 -9.83 -8.94
C ARG A 174 3.21 -9.12 -7.86
N PRO A 175 3.17 -7.79 -7.75
CA PRO A 175 3.73 -7.06 -6.60
C PRO A 175 3.13 -7.53 -5.27
N PRO A 176 3.93 -7.61 -4.18
CA PRO A 176 3.41 -7.95 -2.86
C PRO A 176 2.35 -6.97 -2.39
N ILE A 177 1.23 -7.49 -1.87
CA ILE A 177 0.13 -6.71 -1.32
C ILE A 177 0.20 -6.72 0.21
N MET A 178 0.43 -5.54 0.80
CA MET A 178 0.37 -5.30 2.24
C MET A 178 -1.00 -4.69 2.57
N ILE A 179 -1.78 -5.30 3.45
CA ILE A 179 -3.11 -4.79 3.78
C ILE A 179 -3.08 -4.06 5.11
N ALA A 180 -3.54 -2.81 5.10
CA ALA A 180 -3.66 -2.00 6.30
C ALA A 180 -4.81 -2.46 7.19
N SER A 181 -4.53 -2.59 8.47
CA SER A 181 -5.53 -2.88 9.48
C SER A 181 -5.09 -2.39 10.85
N TRP A 182 -6.04 -1.82 11.60
CA TRP A 182 -5.84 -1.42 13.00
C TRP A 182 -5.99 -2.60 13.99
N GLY A 183 -6.06 -3.82 13.49
CA GLY A 183 -6.06 -5.03 14.32
C GLY A 183 -7.43 -5.49 14.79
N SER A 184 -8.55 -5.00 14.22
CA SER A 184 -9.86 -5.61 14.44
C SER A 184 -9.90 -7.02 13.87
N GLU A 185 -10.72 -7.89 14.43
CA GLU A 185 -10.82 -9.28 13.97
C GLU A 185 -11.17 -9.38 12.49
N GLN A 186 -12.18 -8.66 12.03
CA GLN A 186 -12.57 -8.62 10.61
C GLN A 186 -11.44 -8.06 9.73
N GLY A 187 -10.70 -7.05 10.23
CA GLY A 187 -9.55 -6.50 9.56
C GLY A 187 -8.44 -7.53 9.39
N LEU A 188 -8.09 -8.25 10.45
CA LEU A 188 -7.07 -9.30 10.42
C LEU A 188 -7.46 -10.49 9.54
N ARG A 189 -8.72 -10.91 9.55
CA ARG A 189 -9.22 -11.94 8.63
C ARG A 189 -9.12 -11.51 7.17
N ARG A 190 -9.36 -10.22 6.86
CA ARG A 190 -9.14 -9.66 5.51
C ARG A 190 -7.65 -9.68 5.13
N VAL A 191 -6.77 -9.26 6.05
CA VAL A 191 -5.32 -9.35 5.86
C VAL A 191 -4.90 -10.80 5.58
N ALA A 192 -5.37 -11.76 6.38
CA ALA A 192 -5.07 -13.18 6.20
C ALA A 192 -5.54 -13.71 4.83
N LYS A 193 -6.74 -13.28 4.39
CA LYS A 193 -7.35 -13.77 3.15
C LYS A 193 -6.67 -13.21 1.89
N TYR A 194 -6.36 -11.92 1.86
CA TYR A 194 -5.98 -11.23 0.63
C TYR A 194 -4.55 -10.70 0.60
N GLY A 195 -3.87 -10.58 1.75
CA GLY A 195 -2.55 -9.97 1.84
C GLY A 195 -1.39 -10.95 1.78
N ASP A 196 -0.23 -10.45 1.36
CA ASP A 196 1.09 -11.06 1.55
C ASP A 196 1.73 -10.54 2.84
N GLY A 197 1.13 -9.52 3.45
CA GLY A 197 1.57 -8.96 4.71
C GLY A 197 0.56 -8.05 5.37
N TRP A 198 0.84 -7.73 6.63
CA TRP A 198 0.07 -6.81 7.45
C TRP A 198 0.79 -5.47 7.59
N MET A 199 0.13 -4.39 7.24
CA MET A 199 0.57 -3.03 7.49
C MET A 199 -0.19 -2.47 8.70
N ALA A 200 0.46 -2.52 9.86
CA ALA A 200 -0.10 -2.05 11.13
C ALA A 200 0.21 -0.57 11.36
N SER A 201 -0.61 0.09 12.17
CA SER A 201 -0.40 1.49 12.56
C SER A 201 0.10 1.57 14.00
N ALA A 202 1.27 2.19 14.21
CA ALA A 202 1.83 2.41 15.55
C ALA A 202 0.97 3.29 16.45
N TYR A 203 0.06 4.08 15.87
CA TYR A 203 -0.89 4.90 16.64
C TYR A 203 -1.96 4.09 17.34
N ASN A 204 -2.33 2.96 16.77
CA ASN A 204 -3.50 2.20 17.16
C ASN A 204 -3.14 0.89 17.85
N ILE A 205 -1.84 0.65 18.09
CA ILE A 205 -1.41 -0.63 18.64
C ILE A 205 -0.16 -0.45 19.51
N THR A 206 -0.17 -1.06 20.69
CA THR A 206 1.02 -1.18 21.55
C THR A 206 1.88 -2.36 21.11
N PRO A 207 3.18 -2.43 21.49
CA PRO A 207 4.04 -3.58 21.15
C PRO A 207 3.46 -4.93 21.61
N VAL A 208 2.87 -4.98 22.80
CA VAL A 208 2.22 -6.20 23.32
C VAL A 208 1.04 -6.60 22.45
N LYS A 209 0.12 -5.68 22.19
CA LYS A 209 -1.04 -5.91 21.32
C LYS A 209 -0.64 -6.25 19.89
N PHE A 210 0.44 -5.65 19.36
CA PHE A 210 0.96 -6.00 18.05
C PHE A 210 1.37 -7.47 17.98
N ARG A 211 2.12 -7.95 18.98
CA ARG A 211 2.53 -9.36 19.06
C ARG A 211 1.31 -10.30 19.14
N GLU A 212 0.35 -10.01 20.01
CA GLU A 212 -0.89 -10.80 20.14
C GLU A 212 -1.66 -10.86 18.80
N LYS A 213 -1.85 -9.72 18.16
CA LYS A 213 -2.58 -9.62 16.89
C LYS A 213 -1.81 -10.29 15.74
N TRP A 214 -0.50 -10.21 15.75
CA TRP A 214 0.35 -10.93 14.80
C TRP A 214 0.18 -12.44 14.92
N MET A 215 0.24 -12.99 16.14
CA MET A 215 0.02 -14.43 16.36
C MET A 215 -1.39 -14.88 15.94
N LEU A 216 -2.41 -14.07 16.25
CA LEU A 216 -3.78 -14.33 15.82
C LEU A 216 -3.90 -14.33 14.29
N LEU A 217 -3.27 -13.38 13.63
CA LEU A 217 -3.25 -13.28 12.16
C LEU A 217 -2.59 -14.51 11.52
N LEU A 218 -1.45 -14.97 12.06
CA LEU A 218 -0.80 -16.19 11.58
C LEU A 218 -1.70 -17.43 11.77
N ASN A 219 -2.49 -17.50 12.83
CA ASN A 219 -3.47 -18.57 13.03
C ASN A 219 -4.58 -18.52 11.97
N TYR A 220 -5.14 -17.35 11.67
CA TYR A 220 -6.12 -17.22 10.58
C TYR A 220 -5.56 -17.66 9.22
N ARG A 221 -4.29 -17.39 8.95
CA ARG A 221 -3.66 -17.87 7.71
C ARG A 221 -3.54 -19.38 7.67
N ARG A 222 -3.16 -20.02 8.80
CA ARG A 222 -3.10 -21.50 8.90
C ARG A 222 -4.49 -22.13 8.71
N GLU A 223 -5.53 -21.56 9.32
CA GLU A 223 -6.94 -22.00 9.14
C GLU A 223 -7.36 -21.92 7.65
N MET A 224 -6.81 -20.96 6.89
CA MET A 224 -7.08 -20.79 5.46
C MET A 224 -6.10 -21.57 4.56
N ASN A 225 -5.25 -22.44 5.11
CA ASN A 225 -4.20 -23.19 4.39
C ASN A 225 -3.25 -22.27 3.60
N LYS A 226 -2.92 -21.09 4.13
CA LYS A 226 -2.02 -20.12 3.50
C LYS A 226 -0.62 -20.16 4.13
N ASN A 227 0.39 -19.89 3.33
CA ASN A 227 1.78 -19.82 3.79
C ASN A 227 1.94 -18.72 4.87
N VAL A 228 2.68 -19.04 5.93
CA VAL A 228 3.00 -18.12 7.03
C VAL A 228 4.49 -17.73 7.08
N GLU A 229 5.36 -18.48 6.42
CA GLU A 229 6.82 -18.28 6.47
C GLU A 229 7.25 -17.03 5.69
N SER A 230 6.65 -16.80 4.52
CA SER A 230 6.89 -15.62 3.68
C SER A 230 5.96 -14.46 3.98
N PHE A 231 5.12 -14.57 5.03
CA PHE A 231 4.16 -13.54 5.36
C PHE A 231 4.82 -12.43 6.17
N GLU A 232 4.73 -11.20 5.68
CA GLU A 232 5.44 -10.06 6.23
C GLU A 232 4.58 -9.20 7.17
N ASN A 233 5.23 -8.41 8.00
CA ASN A 233 4.58 -7.32 8.74
C ASN A 233 5.36 -6.02 8.54
N SER A 234 4.62 -4.93 8.63
CA SER A 234 5.17 -3.58 8.61
C SER A 234 4.46 -2.74 9.67
N LEU A 235 5.21 -1.99 10.44
CA LEU A 235 4.68 -1.06 11.42
C LEU A 235 4.88 0.37 10.93
N MET A 236 3.77 1.05 10.62
CA MET A 236 3.78 2.43 10.16
C MET A 236 3.74 3.39 11.33
N THR A 237 4.70 4.32 11.37
CA THR A 237 4.70 5.46 12.30
C THR A 237 4.81 6.76 11.52
N MET A 238 4.12 7.83 11.96
CA MET A 238 4.22 9.16 11.35
C MET A 238 5.20 10.05 12.10
N PHE A 239 5.63 9.65 13.29
CA PHE A 239 6.57 10.42 14.10
C PHE A 239 7.82 9.58 14.35
N GLY A 240 8.96 10.18 14.01
CA GLY A 240 10.27 9.74 14.47
C GLY A 240 10.86 10.88 15.32
N TYR A 241 11.45 10.55 16.43
CA TYR A 241 12.24 11.46 17.22
C TYR A 241 13.71 11.05 17.14
N ILE A 242 14.55 11.96 16.73
CA ILE A 242 15.99 11.74 16.62
C ILE A 242 16.68 12.78 17.51
N ASP A 243 17.44 12.34 18.49
CA ASP A 243 18.26 13.18 19.36
C ASP A 243 19.59 12.48 19.63
N ASN A 244 20.63 13.27 19.87
CA ASN A 244 21.92 12.75 20.32
C ASN A 244 21.91 12.34 21.80
N ASP A 245 20.93 12.78 22.55
CA ASP A 245 20.70 12.45 23.94
C ASP A 245 19.81 11.21 24.08
N LYS A 246 20.40 10.10 24.54
CA LYS A 246 19.67 8.83 24.68
C LYS A 246 18.54 8.88 25.70
N GLU A 247 18.61 9.77 26.71
CA GLU A 247 17.56 9.88 27.74
C GLU A 247 16.29 10.58 27.17
N LYS A 248 16.44 11.38 26.11
CA LYS A 248 15.31 12.03 25.45
C LYS A 248 14.62 11.15 24.42
N VAL A 249 15.24 10.04 24.02
CA VAL A 249 14.72 9.13 22.99
C VAL A 249 13.96 7.95 23.60
N GLN A 250 13.99 7.77 24.92
CA GLN A 250 13.21 6.78 25.66
C GLN A 250 11.82 7.32 26.01
#